data_5bd0baad04f9c3353f5a2e8aec27c5c7
#
_entry.id   5bd0baad04f9c3353f5a2e8aec27c5c7
#
_cell.length_a   1.000
_cell.length_b   1.000
_cell.length_c   1.000
_cell.angle_alpha   90.00
_cell.angle_beta   90.00
_cell.angle_gamma   90.00
#
_symmetry.space_group_name_H-M   'P 1'
#
loop_
_entity.id
_entity.type
_entity.pdbx_description
1 polymer ?
#
loop_
_entity_poly.entity_id
_entity_poly.type
_entity_poly.pdbx_seq_one_letter_code
_entity_poly.pdbx_strand_id
1 'polypeptide(L)'
;MKLTIVIPCYNEEQVLPWTLGKLASLIDRLKKEADTDARLLLVDDGSHDRTWQLISEAAKAHDYVNGIRLSHNEGHQSALWAGMQESVATSD
;
A
#
# COMPACT_ATOMS: atom_id res chain seq x y z
N MET A 1 11.44 10.80 -11.30
CA MET A 1 9.97 10.79 -11.32
C MET A 1 9.45 10.14 -10.04
N LYS A 2 8.35 10.64 -9.50
CA LYS A 2 7.75 10.07 -8.30
C LYS A 2 6.41 9.44 -8.63
N LEU A 3 6.16 8.25 -8.07
CA LEU A 3 4.93 7.51 -8.31
C LEU A 3 4.44 6.89 -7.02
N THR A 4 3.16 7.01 -6.72
CA THR A 4 2.55 6.33 -5.59
C THR A 4 1.53 5.33 -6.09
N ILE A 5 1.70 4.07 -5.67
CA ILE A 5 0.79 2.98 -6.03
C ILE A 5 -0.14 2.75 -4.84
N VAL A 6 -1.43 2.95 -5.07
CA VAL A 6 -2.44 2.80 -4.02
C VAL A 6 -3.10 1.43 -4.15
N ILE A 7 -3.09 0.67 -3.07
CA ILE A 7 -3.63 -0.69 -3.06
C ILE A 7 -4.64 -0.84 -1.92
N PRO A 8 -5.93 -0.98 -2.23
CA PRO A 8 -6.92 -1.27 -1.21
C PRO A 8 -6.82 -2.72 -0.76
N CYS A 9 -6.88 -2.95 0.53
CA CYS A 9 -6.75 -4.28 1.11
C CYS A 9 -7.94 -4.58 2.02
N TYR A 10 -8.43 -5.82 1.95
CA TYR A 10 -9.49 -6.27 2.83
C TYR A 10 -9.42 -7.78 3.00
N ASN A 11 -9.11 -8.23 4.24
CA ASN A 11 -9.02 -9.66 4.57
C ASN A 11 -8.14 -10.44 3.59
N GLU A 12 -6.93 -9.94 3.38
CA GLU A 12 -6.01 -10.52 2.39
C GLU A 12 -4.74 -11.11 3.01
N GLU A 13 -4.82 -11.57 4.26
CA GLU A 13 -3.62 -12.05 4.95
C GLU A 13 -2.91 -13.20 4.23
N GLN A 14 -3.64 -14.03 3.51
CA GLN A 14 -3.03 -15.17 2.81
C GLN A 14 -2.31 -14.75 1.54
N VAL A 15 -2.76 -13.69 0.89
CA VAL A 15 -2.24 -13.25 -0.40
C VAL A 15 -1.22 -12.11 -0.24
N LEU A 16 -1.39 -11.30 0.78
CA LEU A 16 -0.62 -10.07 0.92
C LEU A 16 0.90 -10.27 0.95
N PRO A 17 1.45 -11.28 1.63
CA PRO A 17 2.91 -11.49 1.61
C PRO A 17 3.44 -11.71 0.19
N TRP A 18 2.72 -12.47 -0.62
CA TRP A 18 3.09 -12.70 -2.01
C TRP A 18 3.00 -11.40 -2.82
N THR A 19 1.92 -10.65 -2.64
CA THR A 19 1.72 -9.38 -3.31
C THR A 19 2.82 -8.39 -2.95
N LEU A 20 3.19 -8.30 -1.66
CA LEU A 20 4.25 -7.40 -1.22
C LEU A 20 5.58 -7.75 -1.87
N GLY A 21 5.88 -9.05 -2.02
CA GLY A 21 7.10 -9.47 -2.69
C GLY A 21 7.13 -9.05 -4.15
N LYS A 22 6.01 -9.18 -4.85
CA LYS A 22 5.91 -8.76 -6.25
C LYS A 22 6.04 -7.24 -6.39
N LEU A 23 5.44 -6.50 -5.48
CA LEU A 23 5.52 -5.04 -5.51
C LEU A 23 6.91 -4.54 -5.19
N ALA A 24 7.62 -5.20 -4.28
CA ALA A 24 9.00 -4.84 -3.97
C ALA A 24 9.88 -4.99 -5.21
N SER A 25 9.70 -6.08 -5.96
CA SER A 25 10.43 -6.29 -7.20
C SER A 25 10.12 -5.21 -8.23
N LEU A 26 8.84 -4.83 -8.34
CA LEU A 26 8.43 -3.79 -9.27
C LEU A 26 9.05 -2.45 -8.92
N ILE A 27 9.06 -2.09 -7.63
CA ILE A 27 9.64 -0.84 -7.18
C ILE A 27 11.12 -0.78 -7.50
N ASP A 28 11.85 -1.87 -7.26
CA ASP A 28 13.27 -1.95 -7.56
C ASP A 28 13.54 -1.78 -9.06
N ARG A 29 12.72 -2.42 -9.90
CA ARG A 29 12.86 -2.31 -11.35
C ARG A 29 12.57 -0.89 -11.84
N LEU A 30 11.55 -0.25 -11.30
CA LEU A 30 11.21 1.12 -11.67
C LEU A 30 12.34 2.07 -11.34
N LYS A 31 13.01 1.85 -10.21
CA LYS A 31 14.15 2.69 -9.82
C LYS A 31 15.31 2.49 -10.78
N LYS A 32 15.63 1.25 -11.12
CA LYS A 32 16.80 0.91 -11.93
C LYS A 32 16.60 1.19 -13.41
N GLU A 33 15.41 0.87 -13.94
CA GLU A 33 15.16 0.91 -15.37
C GLU A 33 14.50 2.20 -15.85
N ALA A 34 13.72 2.85 -14.97
CA ALA A 34 12.96 4.03 -15.35
C ALA A 34 13.28 5.26 -14.50
N ASP A 35 14.25 5.16 -13.62
CA ASP A 35 14.62 6.23 -12.69
C ASP A 35 13.38 6.79 -11.98
N THR A 36 12.48 5.90 -11.58
CA THR A 36 11.23 6.27 -10.93
C THR A 36 11.28 5.87 -9.46
N ASP A 37 11.00 6.84 -8.59
CA ASP A 37 10.94 6.64 -7.15
C ASP A 37 9.50 6.29 -6.78
N ALA A 38 9.21 5.00 -6.72
CA ALA A 38 7.86 4.50 -6.47
C ALA A 38 7.64 4.23 -4.98
N ARG A 39 6.43 4.51 -4.52
CA ARG A 39 6.00 4.24 -3.15
C ARG A 39 4.71 3.46 -3.14
N LEU A 40 4.48 2.72 -2.07
CA LEU A 40 3.25 1.97 -1.88
C LEU A 40 2.41 2.60 -0.78
N LEU A 41 1.12 2.73 -1.05
CA LEU A 41 0.16 3.11 -0.03
C LEU A 41 -0.87 1.99 0.07
N LEU A 42 -0.81 1.25 1.17
CA LEU A 42 -1.71 0.13 1.43
C LEU A 42 -2.84 0.62 2.33
N VAL A 43 -4.06 0.51 1.85
CA VAL A 43 -5.23 1.01 2.57
C VAL A 43 -6.06 -0.17 3.05
N ASP A 44 -6.12 -0.35 4.37
CA ASP A 44 -6.90 -1.43 4.97
C ASP A 44 -8.33 -0.96 5.24
N ASP A 45 -9.29 -1.62 4.62
CA ASP A 45 -10.71 -1.26 4.72
C ASP A 45 -11.40 -2.06 5.84
N GLY A 46 -10.80 -2.03 7.02
CA GLY A 46 -11.40 -2.66 8.20
C GLY A 46 -11.28 -4.16 8.23
N SER A 47 -10.14 -4.71 7.84
CA SER A 47 -9.93 -6.16 7.85
C SER A 47 -10.07 -6.75 9.25
N HIS A 48 -10.61 -7.96 9.33
CA HIS A 48 -10.78 -8.69 10.57
C HIS A 48 -9.70 -9.74 10.79
N ASP A 49 -8.84 -9.95 9.81
CA ASP A 49 -7.73 -10.89 9.88
C ASP A 49 -6.41 -10.15 10.16
N ARG A 50 -5.27 -10.74 9.81
CA ARG A 50 -3.97 -10.17 10.07
C ARG A 50 -3.47 -9.21 8.99
N THR A 51 -4.34 -8.81 8.06
CA THR A 51 -3.96 -7.93 6.96
C THR A 51 -3.32 -6.64 7.47
N TRP A 52 -3.93 -5.97 8.45
CA TRP A 52 -3.38 -4.74 9.00
C TRP A 52 -2.03 -4.96 9.67
N GLN A 53 -1.88 -6.08 10.38
CA GLN A 53 -0.60 -6.40 11.01
C GLN A 53 0.50 -6.53 9.96
N LEU A 54 0.22 -7.20 8.84
CA LEU A 54 1.18 -7.37 7.76
C LEU A 54 1.53 -6.02 7.11
N ILE A 55 0.54 -5.15 6.93
CA ILE A 55 0.76 -3.81 6.40
C ILE A 55 1.67 -3.01 7.35
N SER A 56 1.38 -3.05 8.64
CA SER A 56 2.20 -2.35 9.64
C SER A 56 3.63 -2.84 9.64
N GLU A 57 3.84 -4.14 9.55
CA GLU A 57 5.17 -4.71 9.53
C GLU A 57 5.93 -4.29 8.27
N ALA A 58 5.26 -4.28 7.13
CA ALA A 58 5.88 -3.84 5.88
C ALA A 58 6.26 -2.37 5.94
N ALA A 59 5.40 -1.53 6.53
CA ALA A 59 5.67 -0.11 6.66
C ALA A 59 6.87 0.16 7.55
N LYS A 60 7.08 -0.67 8.56
CA LYS A 60 8.26 -0.54 9.45
C LYS A 60 9.52 -1.03 8.78
N ALA A 61 9.40 -2.04 7.92
CA ALA A 61 10.56 -2.66 7.28
C ALA A 61 11.06 -1.87 6.07
N HIS A 62 10.19 -1.12 5.42
CA HIS A 62 10.51 -0.45 4.16
C HIS A 62 10.05 1.00 4.14
N ASP A 63 10.95 1.91 3.81
CA ASP A 63 10.64 3.34 3.75
C ASP A 63 9.63 3.69 2.67
N TYR A 64 9.53 2.86 1.64
CA TYR A 64 8.62 3.13 0.53
C TYR A 64 7.19 2.63 0.78
N VAL A 65 6.92 2.03 1.93
CA VAL A 65 5.60 1.51 2.26
C VAL A 65 4.94 2.36 3.33
N ASN A 66 3.71 2.79 3.06
CA ASN A 66 2.87 3.45 4.04
C ASN A 66 1.56 2.69 4.16
N GLY A 67 0.96 2.73 5.34
CA GLY A 67 -0.31 2.07 5.58
C GLY A 67 -1.33 3.02 6.17
N ILE A 68 -2.57 2.89 5.74
CA ILE A 68 -3.72 3.61 6.30
C ILE A 68 -4.76 2.56 6.69
N ARG A 69 -5.33 2.71 7.87
CA ARG A 69 -6.39 1.83 8.33
C ARG A 69 -7.66 2.63 8.56
N LEU A 70 -8.76 2.21 7.93
CA LEU A 70 -10.07 2.80 8.17
C LEU A 70 -10.67 2.13 9.41
N SER A 71 -11.32 2.93 10.26
CA SER A 71 -11.80 2.45 11.55
C SER A 71 -13.00 1.52 11.44
N HIS A 72 -13.67 1.52 10.30
CA HIS A 72 -14.79 0.62 10.08
C HIS A 72 -14.93 0.37 8.59
N ASN A 73 -15.61 -0.73 8.26
CA ASN A 73 -15.74 -1.14 6.87
C ASN A 73 -16.84 -0.34 6.18
N GLU A 74 -16.44 0.55 5.29
CA GLU A 74 -17.37 1.34 4.50
C GLU A 74 -17.34 0.97 3.03
N GLY A 75 -16.55 -0.04 2.66
CA GLY A 75 -16.44 -0.48 1.30
C GLY A 75 -15.20 0.02 0.60
N HIS A 76 -14.88 -0.61 -0.52
CA HIS A 76 -13.63 -0.32 -1.23
C HIS A 76 -13.55 1.08 -1.78
N GLN A 77 -14.67 1.69 -2.11
CA GLN A 77 -14.64 3.04 -2.65
C GLN A 77 -14.15 4.05 -1.62
N SER A 78 -14.56 3.90 -0.36
CA SER A 78 -14.08 4.78 0.70
C SER A 78 -12.59 4.60 0.94
N ALA A 79 -12.14 3.35 0.98
CA ALA A 79 -10.73 3.06 1.17
C ALA A 79 -9.89 3.63 0.03
N LEU A 80 -10.35 3.42 -1.20
CA LEU A 80 -9.65 3.91 -2.37
C LEU A 80 -9.57 5.43 -2.39
N TRP A 81 -10.66 6.09 -2.03
CA TRP A 81 -10.71 7.56 -2.00
C TRP A 81 -9.70 8.11 -0.98
N ALA A 82 -9.70 7.55 0.22
CA ALA A 82 -8.76 7.98 1.26
C ALA A 82 -7.31 7.77 0.81
N GLY A 83 -7.04 6.63 0.16
CA GLY A 83 -5.72 6.32 -0.35
C GLY A 83 -5.29 7.28 -1.44
N MET A 84 -6.20 7.66 -2.31
CA MET A 84 -5.90 8.59 -3.39
C MET A 84 -5.58 9.99 -2.85
N GLN A 85 -6.30 10.43 -1.83
CA GLN A 85 -6.00 11.73 -1.20
C GLN A 85 -4.61 11.73 -0.59
N GLU A 86 -4.27 10.65 0.11
CA GLU A 86 -2.95 10.51 0.71
C GLU A 86 -1.87 10.44 -0.36
N SER A 87 -2.14 9.79 -1.48
CA SER A 87 -1.20 9.72 -2.59
C SER A 87 -0.89 11.09 -3.14
N VAL A 88 -1.91 11.93 -3.32
CA VAL A 88 -1.71 13.30 -3.79
C VAL A 88 -0.81 14.06 -2.83
N ALA A 89 -1.03 13.90 -1.53
CA ALA A 89 -0.23 14.59 -0.53
C ALA A 89 1.22 14.11 -0.51
N THR A 90 1.46 12.82 -0.76
CA THR A 90 2.80 12.25 -0.67
C THR A 90 3.57 12.22 -1.99
N SER A 91 2.88 12.22 -3.11
CA SER A 91 3.51 12.10 -4.43
C SER A 91 3.97 13.42 -5.00
N ASP A 92 3.52 14.47 -4.42
CA ASP A 92 3.91 15.78 -4.89
C ASP A 92 5.25 16.18 -4.30
#